data_2ebba545043622745f3e163ae8c9293a
#
_entry.id   2ebba545043622745f3e163ae8c9293a
#
_cell.length_a   1.000
_cell.length_b   1.000
_cell.length_c   1.000
_cell.angle_alpha   90.00
_cell.angle_beta   90.00
_cell.angle_gamma   90.00
#
_symmetry.space_group_name_H-M   'P 1'
#
loop_
_entity.id
_entity.type
_entity.pdbx_description
1 polymer ?
#
loop_
_entity_poly.entity_id
_entity_poly.type
_entity_poly.pdbx_seq_one_letter_code
_entity_poly.pdbx_strand_id
1 'polypeptide(L)'
;MRKKLLCLSTLFIIFSTTICAQQDQDFSKQKKERKDINNQVTVGDLIVVGSIAVGTDAVDGETFGFDTFRLKENNLQIHFDDTSVAGFASNDWRIKINESSIGGSNYFGIEDATAGRMPFKILAGASDNAFFMAANGDIGLGTDSPGVNLHIVDGDSPTLRIEQDASGGFTPQSWDVSGNESNFFIRDNTNGSTLPFRIKPGAPQNAL
;
A
#
# COMPACT_ATOMS: atom_id res chain seq x y z
N MET A 1 46.24 49.70 47.25
CA MET A 1 45.00 48.91 47.04
C MET A 1 44.68 48.59 45.57
N ARG A 2 45.59 48.76 44.58
CA ARG A 2 45.30 48.51 43.15
C ARG A 2 45.77 47.12 42.60
N LYS A 3 46.58 46.41 43.37
CA LYS A 3 47.13 45.06 42.91
C LYS A 3 46.22 43.85 43.23
N LYS A 4 45.23 43.98 44.11
CA LYS A 4 44.31 42.89 44.45
C LYS A 4 43.11 42.76 43.48
N LEU A 5 42.80 43.83 42.72
CA LEU A 5 41.66 43.84 41.80
C LEU A 5 41.98 43.16 40.45
N LEU A 6 43.26 43.18 40.08
CA LEU A 6 43.73 42.59 38.80
C LEU A 6 43.81 41.05 38.84
N CYS A 7 44.06 40.51 40.04
CA CYS A 7 44.14 39.03 40.20
C CYS A 7 42.77 38.35 40.22
N LEU A 8 41.71 39.06 40.62
CA LEU A 8 40.36 38.53 40.66
C LEU A 8 39.71 38.52 39.27
N SER A 9 39.99 39.49 38.40
CA SER A 9 39.46 39.58 37.04
C SER A 9 40.05 38.56 36.10
N THR A 10 41.39 38.25 36.24
CA THR A 10 42.03 37.19 35.43
C THR A 10 41.58 35.78 35.85
N LEU A 11 41.32 35.54 37.09
CA LEU A 11 40.84 34.26 37.55
C LEU A 11 39.39 33.98 37.07
N PHE A 12 38.54 35.03 37.01
CA PHE A 12 37.16 34.89 36.52
C PHE A 12 37.09 34.64 35.02
N ILE A 13 37.99 35.27 34.20
CA ILE A 13 38.08 35.06 32.76
C ILE A 13 38.55 33.65 32.42
N ILE A 14 39.55 33.12 33.16
CA ILE A 14 40.07 31.77 32.94
C ILE A 14 39.00 30.71 33.29
N PHE A 15 38.20 30.93 34.35
CA PHE A 15 37.13 30.01 34.72
C PHE A 15 35.99 30.03 33.70
N SER A 16 35.61 31.20 33.16
CA SER A 16 34.54 31.30 32.16
C SER A 16 34.96 30.72 30.79
N THR A 17 36.23 30.87 30.38
CA THR A 17 36.73 30.27 29.13
C THR A 17 36.88 28.75 29.26
N THR A 18 37.23 28.21 30.41
CA THR A 18 37.31 26.76 30.63
C THR A 18 35.93 26.10 30.61
N ILE A 19 34.93 26.74 31.23
CA ILE A 19 33.54 26.23 31.21
C ILE A 19 32.98 26.30 29.78
N CYS A 20 33.18 27.37 29.03
CA CYS A 20 32.73 27.50 27.66
C CYS A 20 33.40 26.47 26.73
N ALA A 21 34.73 26.25 26.86
CA ALA A 21 35.44 25.25 26.08
C ALA A 21 34.98 23.80 26.42
N GLN A 22 34.58 23.54 27.66
CA GLN A 22 34.08 22.24 28.11
C GLN A 22 32.68 22.00 27.59
N GLN A 23 31.79 22.99 27.56
CA GLN A 23 30.47 22.93 26.95
C GLN A 23 30.54 22.69 25.44
N ASP A 24 31.46 23.38 24.73
CA ASP A 24 31.66 23.20 23.29
C ASP A 24 32.20 21.80 22.95
N GLN A 25 33.06 21.25 23.80
CA GLN A 25 33.58 19.89 23.64
C GLN A 25 32.49 18.82 23.92
N ASP A 26 31.64 19.07 24.89
CA ASP A 26 30.53 18.16 25.25
C ASP A 26 29.47 18.18 24.15
N PHE A 27 29.15 19.36 23.60
CA PHE A 27 28.23 19.50 22.49
C PHE A 27 28.76 18.86 21.18
N SER A 28 30.06 19.01 20.90
CA SER A 28 30.69 18.37 19.74
C SER A 28 30.80 16.86 19.87
N LYS A 29 30.96 16.34 21.09
CA LYS A 29 30.98 14.93 21.41
C LYS A 29 29.58 14.33 21.24
N GLN A 30 28.53 14.98 21.76
CA GLN A 30 27.14 14.57 21.57
C GLN A 30 26.74 14.61 20.07
N LYS A 31 27.19 15.59 19.30
CA LYS A 31 26.96 15.66 17.85
C LYS A 31 27.70 14.56 17.08
N LYS A 32 28.91 14.16 17.54
CA LYS A 32 29.67 13.06 16.98
C LYS A 32 29.02 11.71 17.33
N GLU A 33 28.57 11.54 18.56
CA GLU A 33 27.86 10.33 19.01
C GLU A 33 26.53 10.15 18.24
N ARG A 34 25.77 11.23 17.96
CA ARG A 34 24.59 11.18 17.10
C ARG A 34 24.88 10.84 15.64
N LYS A 35 26.07 11.15 15.14
CA LYS A 35 26.46 10.87 13.75
C LYS A 35 26.89 9.41 13.55
N ASP A 36 27.30 8.73 14.60
CA ASP A 36 27.75 7.33 14.56
C ASP A 36 26.61 6.33 14.83
N ILE A 37 25.39 6.78 15.15
CA ILE A 37 24.19 5.93 15.29
C ILE A 37 23.52 5.83 13.90
N ASN A 38 24.18 5.15 12.96
CA ASN A 38 23.59 4.88 11.66
C ASN A 38 22.52 3.76 11.73
N ASN A 39 22.64 2.88 12.73
CA ASN A 39 21.68 1.80 12.93
C ASN A 39 21.39 1.62 14.42
N GLN A 40 20.12 1.54 14.80
CA GLN A 40 19.70 1.11 16.11
C GLN A 40 19.38 -0.38 16.04
N VAL A 41 20.15 -1.21 16.78
CA VAL A 41 19.91 -2.64 16.88
C VAL A 41 19.33 -2.94 18.26
N THR A 42 18.13 -3.52 18.28
CA THR A 42 17.49 -4.03 19.50
C THR A 42 17.67 -5.53 19.52
N VAL A 43 18.29 -6.06 20.59
CA VAL A 43 18.41 -7.49 20.81
C VAL A 43 17.25 -7.94 21.70
N GLY A 44 16.35 -8.77 21.16
CA GLY A 44 15.09 -9.16 21.79
C GLY A 44 13.89 -8.40 21.18
N ASP A 45 12.78 -8.37 21.90
CA ASP A 45 11.54 -7.77 21.44
C ASP A 45 11.57 -6.24 21.55
N LEU A 46 11.05 -5.55 20.53
CA LEU A 46 10.77 -4.13 20.60
C LEU A 46 9.28 -3.90 20.90
N ILE A 47 8.98 -3.36 22.07
CA ILE A 47 7.61 -2.98 22.46
C ILE A 47 7.50 -1.47 22.41
N VAL A 48 6.63 -0.95 21.51
CA VAL A 48 6.32 0.47 21.40
C VAL A 48 4.94 0.72 22.02
N VAL A 49 4.91 1.48 23.10
CA VAL A 49 3.66 1.94 23.72
C VAL A 49 3.32 3.32 23.14
N GLY A 50 2.42 3.35 22.16
CA GLY A 50 2.09 4.53 21.38
C GLY A 50 2.13 4.21 19.87
N SER A 51 2.44 5.21 19.07
CA SER A 51 2.49 5.11 17.61
C SER A 51 3.93 5.21 17.10
N ILE A 52 4.17 4.65 15.92
CA ILE A 52 5.47 4.68 15.25
C ILE A 52 5.34 5.26 13.84
N ALA A 53 6.23 6.18 13.47
CA ALA A 53 6.43 6.65 12.10
C ALA A 53 7.77 6.18 11.57
N VAL A 54 7.79 5.67 10.35
CA VAL A 54 8.98 5.17 9.66
C VAL A 54 9.06 5.76 8.26
N GLY A 55 10.23 6.23 7.86
CA GLY A 55 10.50 6.78 6.55
C GLY A 55 11.30 8.08 6.64
N THR A 56 11.91 8.51 5.53
CA THR A 56 12.79 9.70 5.49
C THR A 56 12.02 11.01 5.74
N ASP A 57 10.71 11.02 5.50
CA ASP A 57 9.85 12.18 5.72
C ASP A 57 9.18 12.19 7.11
N ALA A 58 9.49 11.22 7.97
CA ALA A 58 9.05 11.22 9.36
C ALA A 58 9.80 12.31 10.16
N VAL A 59 9.08 13.06 10.98
CA VAL A 59 9.62 14.20 11.74
C VAL A 59 9.34 14.05 13.23
N ASP A 60 10.15 14.72 14.06
CA ASP A 60 9.86 14.84 15.48
C ASP A 60 8.58 15.67 15.67
N GLY A 61 7.71 15.26 16.60
CA GLY A 61 6.43 15.91 16.85
C GLY A 61 5.31 15.49 15.88
N GLU A 62 5.43 14.37 15.19
CA GLU A 62 4.33 13.80 14.35
C GLU A 62 3.01 13.74 15.12
N THR A 63 1.93 14.20 14.47
CA THR A 63 0.57 14.05 14.96
C THR A 63 -0.06 12.82 14.33
N PHE A 64 -0.22 11.75 15.11
CA PHE A 64 -0.68 10.46 14.61
C PHE A 64 -2.19 10.34 14.44
N GLY A 65 -2.99 11.13 15.16
CA GLY A 65 -4.44 10.92 15.22
C GLY A 65 -4.75 9.52 15.76
N PHE A 66 -5.36 8.67 14.95
CA PHE A 66 -5.64 7.26 15.27
C PHE A 66 -4.64 6.28 14.62
N ASP A 67 -3.62 6.76 13.91
CA ASP A 67 -2.63 5.89 13.27
C ASP A 67 -1.73 5.25 14.33
N THR A 68 -1.63 3.94 14.33
CA THR A 68 -0.70 3.19 15.19
C THR A 68 0.66 3.03 14.53
N PHE A 69 0.68 2.82 13.21
CA PHE A 69 1.89 2.69 12.40
C PHE A 69 1.75 3.51 11.12
N ARG A 70 2.70 4.43 10.90
CA ARG A 70 2.72 5.29 9.72
C ARG A 70 4.02 5.11 8.95
N LEU A 71 3.91 4.76 7.68
CA LEU A 71 5.01 4.85 6.73
C LEU A 71 4.93 6.20 6.03
N LYS A 72 6.03 6.95 5.98
CA LYS A 72 6.08 8.30 5.43
C LYS A 72 7.30 8.48 4.55
N GLU A 73 7.09 8.30 3.25
CA GLU A 73 8.11 8.33 2.22
C GLU A 73 7.46 8.46 0.83
N ASN A 74 8.22 8.85 -0.19
CA ASN A 74 7.75 8.92 -1.59
C ASN A 74 7.61 7.53 -2.25
N ASN A 75 8.35 6.53 -1.78
CA ASN A 75 8.38 5.15 -2.31
C ASN A 75 7.92 4.18 -1.24
N LEU A 76 6.63 4.22 -0.90
CA LEU A 76 6.07 3.44 0.19
C LEU A 76 5.96 1.96 -0.17
N GLN A 77 6.69 1.12 0.59
CA GLN A 77 6.60 -0.32 0.46
C GLN A 77 6.97 -1.06 1.76
N ILE A 78 6.37 -2.23 1.95
CA ILE A 78 6.80 -3.21 2.94
C ILE A 78 7.34 -4.41 2.17
N HIS A 79 8.61 -4.77 2.38
CA HIS A 79 9.26 -5.88 1.71
C HIS A 79 9.32 -7.08 2.65
N PHE A 80 8.86 -8.23 2.18
CA PHE A 80 9.04 -9.54 2.77
C PHE A 80 10.17 -10.21 2.00
N ASP A 81 11.39 -10.12 2.54
CA ASP A 81 12.63 -10.61 1.93
C ASP A 81 12.96 -11.98 2.53
N ASP A 82 12.71 -13.04 1.76
CA ASP A 82 12.93 -14.41 2.18
C ASP A 82 14.37 -14.84 1.87
N THR A 83 15.19 -14.93 2.89
CA THR A 83 16.60 -15.32 2.78
C THR A 83 16.83 -16.84 2.83
N SER A 84 15.78 -17.65 2.59
CA SER A 84 15.87 -19.12 2.59
C SER A 84 16.82 -19.63 1.51
N VAL A 85 17.51 -20.72 1.83
CA VAL A 85 18.46 -21.38 0.91
C VAL A 85 17.75 -22.33 -0.03
N ALA A 86 18.46 -22.76 -1.09
CA ALA A 86 17.95 -23.68 -2.11
C ALA A 86 17.27 -24.93 -1.50
N GLY A 87 16.08 -25.25 -2.01
CA GLY A 87 15.23 -26.34 -1.56
C GLY A 87 14.06 -25.92 -0.68
N PHE A 88 14.05 -24.68 -0.20
CA PHE A 88 12.93 -24.06 0.49
C PHE A 88 12.23 -23.05 -0.42
N ALA A 89 11.00 -22.68 -0.07
CA ALA A 89 10.32 -21.55 -0.71
C ALA A 89 11.13 -20.27 -0.42
N SER A 90 11.38 -19.45 -1.44
CA SER A 90 12.25 -18.27 -1.34
C SER A 90 11.76 -17.10 -2.20
N ASN A 91 10.45 -17.04 -2.45
CA ASN A 91 9.88 -15.94 -3.23
C ASN A 91 9.64 -14.71 -2.37
N ASP A 92 10.14 -13.58 -2.82
CA ASP A 92 9.96 -12.29 -2.14
C ASP A 92 8.64 -11.64 -2.54
N TRP A 93 8.03 -10.94 -1.58
CA TRP A 93 6.79 -10.22 -1.77
C TRP A 93 6.90 -8.79 -1.26
N ARG A 94 6.13 -7.88 -1.88
CA ARG A 94 5.96 -6.50 -1.39
C ARG A 94 4.51 -6.09 -1.33
N ILE A 95 4.16 -5.35 -0.28
CA ILE A 95 3.03 -4.43 -0.30
C ILE A 95 3.59 -3.11 -0.83
N LYS A 96 3.01 -2.60 -1.92
CA LYS A 96 3.53 -1.42 -2.63
C LYS A 96 2.43 -0.38 -2.84
N ILE A 97 2.76 0.88 -2.57
CA ILE A 97 1.85 2.01 -2.67
C ILE A 97 2.40 2.98 -3.70
N ASN A 98 1.60 3.27 -4.72
CA ASN A 98 1.86 4.24 -5.78
C ASN A 98 3.13 3.96 -6.62
N GLU A 99 3.19 4.56 -7.79
CA GLU A 99 4.42 4.66 -8.58
C GLU A 99 5.19 5.91 -8.15
N SER A 100 6.52 5.82 -8.14
CA SER A 100 7.41 6.91 -7.75
C SER A 100 7.75 7.86 -8.89
N SER A 101 7.36 7.55 -10.12
CA SER A 101 7.61 8.38 -11.30
C SER A 101 6.61 9.53 -11.42
N ILE A 102 7.02 10.64 -12.05
CA ILE A 102 6.12 11.74 -12.38
C ILE A 102 5.04 11.22 -13.34
N GLY A 103 3.77 11.45 -12.99
CA GLY A 103 2.63 10.94 -13.76
C GLY A 103 2.32 9.47 -13.54
N GLY A 104 2.97 8.83 -12.56
CA GLY A 104 2.72 7.45 -12.18
C GLY A 104 1.33 7.22 -11.57
N SER A 105 0.89 5.97 -11.57
CA SER A 105 -0.42 5.57 -11.06
C SER A 105 -0.48 5.59 -9.54
N ASN A 106 -1.62 6.01 -9.00
CA ASN A 106 -1.93 5.87 -7.57
C ASN A 106 -2.63 4.55 -7.32
N TYR A 107 -2.04 3.69 -6.48
CA TYR A 107 -2.58 2.36 -6.20
C TYR A 107 -2.11 1.79 -4.86
N PHE A 108 -2.83 0.79 -4.41
CA PHE A 108 -2.41 -0.22 -3.44
C PHE A 108 -2.19 -1.55 -4.17
N GLY A 109 -1.05 -2.23 -3.96
CA GLY A 109 -0.76 -3.48 -4.66
C GLY A 109 0.04 -4.49 -3.86
N ILE A 110 -0.06 -5.76 -4.28
CA ILE A 110 0.78 -6.87 -3.82
C ILE A 110 1.64 -7.29 -5.00
N GLU A 111 2.96 -7.17 -4.85
CA GLU A 111 3.96 -7.48 -5.87
C GLU A 111 4.67 -8.80 -5.52
N ASP A 112 4.76 -9.71 -6.49
CA ASP A 112 5.76 -10.77 -6.52
C ASP A 112 7.10 -10.11 -6.88
N ALA A 113 7.91 -9.84 -5.87
CA ALA A 113 9.14 -9.05 -6.03
C ALA A 113 10.23 -9.81 -6.78
N THR A 114 10.27 -11.14 -6.65
CA THR A 114 11.20 -12.01 -7.37
C THR A 114 10.93 -12.00 -8.87
N ALA A 115 9.67 -12.07 -9.28
CA ALA A 115 9.27 -12.07 -10.69
C ALA A 115 9.01 -10.66 -11.26
N GLY A 116 8.95 -9.62 -10.44
CA GLY A 116 8.60 -8.26 -10.85
C GLY A 116 7.17 -8.13 -11.38
N ARG A 117 6.21 -8.87 -10.80
CA ARG A 117 4.81 -8.92 -11.24
C ARG A 117 3.87 -8.40 -10.15
N MET A 118 2.78 -7.74 -10.56
CA MET A 118 1.76 -7.19 -9.67
C MET A 118 0.44 -7.99 -9.83
N PRO A 119 0.30 -9.17 -9.19
CA PRO A 119 -0.89 -10.01 -9.33
C PRO A 119 -2.15 -9.42 -8.70
N PHE A 120 -2.01 -8.50 -7.73
CA PHE A 120 -3.13 -7.80 -7.12
C PHE A 120 -2.87 -6.30 -7.09
N LYS A 121 -3.80 -5.51 -7.64
CA LYS A 121 -3.69 -4.04 -7.71
C LYS A 121 -5.07 -3.40 -7.61
N ILE A 122 -5.19 -2.41 -6.71
CA ILE A 122 -6.36 -1.56 -6.57
C ILE A 122 -5.95 -0.14 -6.94
N LEU A 123 -6.55 0.45 -7.95
CA LEU A 123 -6.31 1.84 -8.31
C LEU A 123 -7.05 2.79 -7.35
N ALA A 124 -6.46 3.94 -7.08
CA ALA A 124 -7.15 5.01 -6.38
C ALA A 124 -8.42 5.40 -7.15
N GLY A 125 -9.51 5.66 -6.41
CA GLY A 125 -10.81 5.96 -6.98
C GLY A 125 -11.67 4.74 -7.27
N ALA A 126 -11.21 3.52 -6.95
CA ALA A 126 -12.10 2.36 -6.93
C ALA A 126 -13.27 2.63 -5.99
N SER A 127 -14.48 2.27 -6.43
CA SER A 127 -15.70 2.48 -5.63
C SER A 127 -15.72 1.61 -4.37
N ASP A 128 -16.53 2.00 -3.40
CA ASP A 128 -16.83 1.15 -2.25
C ASP A 128 -17.38 -0.20 -2.74
N ASN A 129 -16.97 -1.28 -2.07
CA ASN A 129 -17.43 -2.65 -2.38
C ASN A 129 -17.15 -3.11 -3.83
N ALA A 130 -16.17 -2.49 -4.52
CA ALA A 130 -15.74 -2.95 -5.86
C ALA A 130 -15.38 -4.44 -5.86
N PHE A 131 -14.78 -4.92 -4.77
CA PHE A 131 -14.60 -6.32 -4.42
C PHE A 131 -14.89 -6.50 -2.93
N PHE A 132 -15.89 -7.28 -2.60
CA PHE A 132 -16.29 -7.58 -1.23
C PHE A 132 -16.34 -9.09 -1.01
N MET A 133 -15.83 -9.55 0.12
CA MET A 133 -15.94 -10.93 0.57
C MET A 133 -16.71 -10.98 1.88
N ALA A 134 -17.87 -11.61 1.87
CA ALA A 134 -18.72 -11.79 3.05
C ALA A 134 -18.15 -12.87 4.00
N ALA A 135 -18.59 -12.87 5.25
CA ALA A 135 -18.15 -13.83 6.26
C ALA A 135 -18.46 -15.30 5.92
N ASN A 136 -19.49 -15.56 5.11
CA ASN A 136 -19.84 -16.88 4.61
C ASN A 136 -19.06 -17.30 3.35
N GLY A 137 -18.15 -16.44 2.85
CA GLY A 137 -17.33 -16.67 1.67
C GLY A 137 -17.94 -16.21 0.35
N ASP A 138 -19.15 -15.66 0.34
CA ASP A 138 -19.76 -15.10 -0.86
C ASP A 138 -19.02 -13.83 -1.31
N ILE A 139 -18.94 -13.64 -2.63
CA ILE A 139 -18.25 -12.51 -3.26
C ILE A 139 -19.26 -11.53 -3.84
N GLY A 140 -19.13 -10.26 -3.45
CA GLY A 140 -19.83 -9.14 -4.05
C GLY A 140 -18.91 -8.34 -4.98
N LEU A 141 -19.40 -8.02 -6.17
CA LEU A 141 -18.81 -7.02 -7.05
C LEU A 141 -19.82 -5.87 -7.18
N GLY A 142 -19.52 -4.73 -6.56
CA GLY A 142 -20.42 -3.59 -6.46
C GLY A 142 -21.48 -3.70 -5.35
N THR A 143 -21.36 -4.65 -4.43
CA THR A 143 -22.28 -4.84 -3.28
C THR A 143 -21.56 -5.40 -2.07
N ASP A 144 -21.96 -4.98 -0.86
CA ASP A 144 -21.54 -5.52 0.44
C ASP A 144 -22.53 -6.57 1.02
N SER A 145 -23.56 -6.89 0.27
CA SER A 145 -24.62 -7.84 0.67
C SER A 145 -24.84 -8.90 -0.41
N PRO A 146 -23.83 -9.72 -0.74
CA PRO A 146 -24.00 -10.79 -1.73
C PRO A 146 -25.04 -11.80 -1.26
N GLY A 147 -26.04 -12.06 -2.10
CA GLY A 147 -27.11 -13.03 -1.82
C GLY A 147 -26.84 -14.43 -2.37
N VAL A 148 -25.74 -14.59 -3.10
CA VAL A 148 -25.29 -15.86 -3.73
C VAL A 148 -23.76 -15.86 -3.77
N ASN A 149 -23.12 -17.01 -4.11
CA ASN A 149 -21.67 -17.16 -4.08
C ASN A 149 -20.89 -16.11 -4.88
N LEU A 150 -21.43 -15.64 -6.01
CA LEU A 150 -20.92 -14.49 -6.77
C LEU A 150 -22.09 -13.59 -7.15
N HIS A 151 -22.16 -12.40 -6.58
CA HIS A 151 -23.19 -11.42 -6.82
C HIS A 151 -22.59 -10.15 -7.44
N ILE A 152 -22.97 -9.88 -8.68
CA ILE A 152 -22.54 -8.68 -9.42
C ILE A 152 -23.70 -7.69 -9.43
N VAL A 153 -23.45 -6.47 -8.96
CA VAL A 153 -24.42 -5.36 -8.94
C VAL A 153 -23.83 -4.19 -9.71
N ASP A 154 -24.59 -3.71 -10.69
CA ASP A 154 -24.30 -2.52 -11.48
C ASP A 154 -25.62 -1.77 -11.76
N GLY A 155 -25.51 -0.47 -12.05
CA GLY A 155 -26.68 0.38 -12.32
C GLY A 155 -27.38 0.09 -13.66
N ASP A 156 -26.67 -0.57 -14.59
CA ASP A 156 -27.20 -0.98 -15.89
C ASP A 156 -26.47 -2.21 -16.42
N SER A 157 -27.20 -3.30 -16.65
CA SER A 157 -26.70 -4.52 -17.29
C SER A 157 -25.45 -5.14 -16.63
N PRO A 158 -25.49 -5.55 -15.33
CA PRO A 158 -24.39 -6.29 -14.71
C PRO A 158 -23.94 -7.45 -15.60
N THR A 159 -22.62 -7.53 -15.85
CA THR A 159 -22.08 -8.36 -16.94
C THR A 159 -20.87 -9.16 -16.47
N LEU A 160 -20.86 -10.46 -16.82
CA LEU A 160 -19.66 -11.29 -16.82
C LEU A 160 -19.13 -11.39 -18.25
N ARG A 161 -17.90 -10.90 -18.48
CA ARG A 161 -17.21 -11.06 -19.77
C ARG A 161 -16.28 -12.24 -19.74
N ILE A 162 -16.33 -13.06 -20.78
CA ILE A 162 -15.38 -14.15 -21.07
C ILE A 162 -14.67 -13.76 -22.36
N GLU A 163 -13.34 -13.60 -22.30
CA GLU A 163 -12.56 -13.10 -23.43
C GLU A 163 -11.34 -13.97 -23.66
N GLN A 164 -11.19 -14.41 -24.92
CA GLN A 164 -9.96 -14.99 -25.46
C GLN A 164 -9.22 -13.88 -26.22
N ASP A 165 -8.00 -13.58 -25.79
CA ASP A 165 -7.09 -12.67 -26.51
C ASP A 165 -6.22 -13.42 -27.53
N ALA A 166 -5.30 -12.70 -28.21
CA ALA A 166 -4.40 -13.29 -29.18
C ALA A 166 -3.13 -13.91 -28.57
N SER A 167 -2.93 -13.92 -27.26
CA SER A 167 -1.67 -14.35 -26.62
C SER A 167 -1.33 -15.82 -26.88
N GLY A 168 -2.34 -16.66 -27.06
CA GLY A 168 -2.21 -18.07 -27.41
C GLY A 168 -2.15 -18.36 -28.93
N GLY A 169 -2.14 -17.31 -29.78
CA GLY A 169 -2.11 -17.43 -31.24
C GLY A 169 -3.48 -17.70 -31.90
N PHE A 170 -4.57 -17.58 -31.14
CA PHE A 170 -5.94 -17.73 -31.66
C PHE A 170 -6.55 -16.38 -31.98
N THR A 171 -7.60 -16.38 -32.82
CA THR A 171 -8.37 -15.16 -33.11
C THR A 171 -9.09 -14.67 -31.86
N PRO A 172 -8.97 -13.40 -31.46
CA PRO A 172 -9.67 -12.86 -30.32
C PRO A 172 -11.19 -13.00 -30.43
N GLN A 173 -11.84 -13.33 -29.31
CA GLN A 173 -13.28 -13.47 -29.22
C GLN A 173 -13.73 -13.11 -27.79
N SER A 174 -14.76 -12.26 -27.66
CA SER A 174 -15.35 -11.94 -26.35
C SER A 174 -16.86 -12.17 -26.31
N TRP A 175 -17.29 -12.75 -25.21
CA TRP A 175 -18.68 -13.04 -24.90
C TRP A 175 -19.08 -12.41 -23.60
N ASP A 176 -20.28 -11.81 -23.57
CA ASP A 176 -20.88 -11.26 -22.36
C ASP A 176 -22.09 -12.12 -21.95
N VAL A 177 -22.14 -12.49 -20.68
CA VAL A 177 -23.35 -13.02 -20.02
C VAL A 177 -23.90 -11.94 -19.12
N SER A 178 -25.12 -11.48 -19.37
CA SER A 178 -25.67 -10.29 -18.74
C SER A 178 -27.17 -10.36 -18.55
N GLY A 179 -27.71 -9.52 -17.65
CA GLY A 179 -29.14 -9.38 -17.43
C GLY A 179 -29.52 -7.96 -17.03
N ASN A 180 -30.72 -7.54 -17.45
CA ASN A 180 -31.32 -6.28 -17.06
C ASN A 180 -32.85 -6.41 -17.02
N GLU A 181 -33.57 -5.27 -16.89
CA GLU A 181 -35.04 -5.25 -16.84
C GLU A 181 -35.72 -5.76 -18.12
N SER A 182 -34.97 -5.74 -19.24
CA SER A 182 -35.51 -6.13 -20.56
C SER A 182 -35.18 -7.57 -20.95
N ASN A 183 -34.00 -8.07 -20.54
CA ASN A 183 -33.54 -9.39 -20.98
C ASN A 183 -32.50 -10.00 -20.01
N PHE A 184 -32.43 -11.33 -19.98
CA PHE A 184 -31.21 -12.08 -19.72
C PHE A 184 -30.65 -12.51 -21.08
N PHE A 185 -29.35 -12.35 -21.35
CA PHE A 185 -28.79 -12.59 -22.67
C PHE A 185 -27.32 -13.01 -22.68
N ILE A 186 -26.93 -13.66 -23.79
CA ILE A 186 -25.53 -13.84 -24.20
C ILE A 186 -25.30 -12.95 -25.41
N ARG A 187 -24.23 -12.14 -25.35
CA ARG A 187 -23.84 -11.22 -26.43
C ARG A 187 -22.53 -11.68 -27.07
N ASP A 188 -22.49 -11.80 -28.38
CA ASP A 188 -21.25 -11.86 -29.16
C ASP A 188 -20.72 -10.44 -29.34
N ASN A 189 -19.78 -10.07 -28.45
CA ASN A 189 -19.27 -8.70 -28.43
C ASN A 189 -18.27 -8.41 -29.54
N THR A 190 -17.62 -9.44 -30.10
CA THR A 190 -16.66 -9.30 -31.20
C THR A 190 -17.37 -9.07 -32.54
N ASN A 191 -18.51 -9.76 -32.77
CA ASN A 191 -19.18 -9.74 -34.06
C ASN A 191 -20.45 -8.87 -34.03
N GLY A 192 -20.26 -7.55 -33.87
CA GLY A 192 -21.32 -6.55 -33.96
C GLY A 192 -22.28 -6.53 -32.78
N SER A 193 -21.85 -7.04 -31.62
CA SER A 193 -22.65 -7.05 -30.38
C SER A 193 -24.03 -7.69 -30.54
N THR A 194 -24.13 -8.74 -31.34
CA THR A 194 -25.36 -9.49 -31.55
C THR A 194 -25.77 -10.29 -30.32
N LEU A 195 -27.07 -10.57 -30.19
CA LEU A 195 -27.64 -11.35 -29.08
C LEU A 195 -28.12 -12.72 -29.56
N PRO A 196 -27.22 -13.71 -29.74
CA PRO A 196 -27.61 -15.05 -30.22
C PRO A 196 -28.51 -15.83 -29.22
N PHE A 197 -28.43 -15.45 -27.93
CA PHE A 197 -29.30 -16.02 -26.93
C PHE A 197 -29.95 -14.89 -26.09
N ARG A 198 -31.30 -14.96 -25.92
CA ARG A 198 -32.02 -13.97 -25.16
C ARG A 198 -33.31 -14.52 -24.57
N ILE A 199 -33.52 -14.28 -23.28
CA ILE A 199 -34.77 -14.59 -22.58
C ILE A 199 -35.38 -13.28 -22.08
N LYS A 200 -36.66 -13.07 -22.32
CA LYS A 200 -37.38 -11.91 -21.79
C LYS A 200 -37.94 -12.22 -20.39
N PRO A 201 -38.00 -11.19 -19.49
CA PRO A 201 -38.74 -11.35 -18.24
C PRO A 201 -40.17 -11.85 -18.47
N GLY A 202 -40.65 -12.75 -17.60
CA GLY A 202 -41.95 -13.37 -17.73
C GLY A 202 -42.04 -14.52 -18.74
N ALA A 203 -40.93 -14.98 -19.31
CA ALA A 203 -40.88 -16.20 -20.11
C ALA A 203 -41.48 -17.39 -19.32
N PRO A 204 -42.29 -18.26 -19.96
CA PRO A 204 -42.87 -19.42 -19.29
C PRO A 204 -41.79 -20.37 -18.77
N GLN A 205 -42.16 -21.15 -17.74
CA GLN A 205 -41.30 -22.23 -17.27
C GLN A 205 -41.04 -23.23 -18.43
N ASN A 206 -39.77 -23.66 -18.57
CA ASN A 206 -39.32 -24.55 -19.66
C ASN A 206 -39.55 -23.99 -21.07
N ALA A 207 -39.36 -22.69 -21.24
CA ALA A 207 -39.51 -22.01 -22.53
C ALA A 207 -38.39 -22.31 -23.56
N LEU A 208 -37.34 -23.07 -23.17
CA LEU A 208 -36.22 -23.49 -24.02
C LEU A 208 -36.22 -25.01 -24.18
#